data_110afcd5cb97536d2704ab54d528a16a
#
_entry.id   110afcd5cb97536d2704ab54d528a16a
#
_cell.length_a   1.000
_cell.length_b   1.000
_cell.length_c   1.000
_cell.angle_alpha   90.00
_cell.angle_beta   90.00
_cell.angle_gamma   90.00
#
_symmetry.space_group_name_H-M   'P 1'
#
loop_
_entity.id
_entity.type
_entity.pdbx_description
1 polymer ?
#
loop_
_entity_poly.entity_id
_entity_poly.type
_entity_poly.pdbx_seq_one_letter_code
_entity_poly.pdbx_strand_id
1 'polypeptide(L)'
;ILQVYEMFTSYDGTTFVYALSYSLLLALAPLTALLVVFFRSSPAGLASILDFAEQYIPQDLLSPFIDFFLGNSPVELIPLIFFIVVSLWVASRAIYSFLMISAHLDEVELPLWFMRGVSLIDFVVLLASLGLMVFVLQQFPFTGLLTQIAVLFVGFCIFYRLLSFRNYQWRAVAPGSLFTTDCMSLLGTFFFFVINHFTRYESIYGPLSSMVILFLRVYIIASIIYL
;
A
#
# COMPACT_ATOMS: atom_id res chain seq x y z
N ILE A 1 -5.97 -22.33 12.01
CA ILE A 1 -6.72 -21.13 12.45
C ILE A 1 -6.29 -20.74 13.89
N LEU A 2 -6.31 -21.67 14.88
CA LEU A 2 -5.88 -21.37 16.24
C LEU A 2 -4.43 -20.88 16.32
N GLN A 3 -3.50 -21.54 15.64
CA GLN A 3 -2.09 -21.11 15.59
C GLN A 3 -1.89 -19.73 14.98
N VAL A 4 -2.64 -19.38 13.93
CA VAL A 4 -2.59 -18.07 13.30
C VAL A 4 -3.11 -17.00 14.27
N TYR A 5 -4.19 -17.30 15.00
CA TYR A 5 -4.74 -16.39 16.01
C TYR A 5 -3.77 -16.17 17.19
N GLU A 6 -3.14 -17.24 17.69
CA GLU A 6 -2.13 -17.15 18.76
C GLU A 6 -0.91 -16.33 18.31
N MET A 7 -0.45 -16.52 17.07
CA MET A 7 0.66 -15.75 16.49
C MET A 7 0.29 -14.27 16.33
N PHE A 8 -0.92 -13.97 15.88
CA PHE A 8 -1.42 -12.59 15.74
C PHE A 8 -1.56 -11.87 17.07
N THR A 9 -2.06 -12.56 18.11
CA THR A 9 -2.27 -11.99 19.46
C THR A 9 -1.02 -12.04 20.33
N SER A 10 0.08 -12.63 19.83
CA SER A 10 1.37 -12.62 20.52
C SER A 10 1.91 -11.19 20.65
N TYR A 11 2.80 -10.98 21.61
CA TYR A 11 3.49 -9.68 21.77
C TYR A 11 4.24 -9.28 20.51
N ASP A 12 4.93 -10.22 19.88
CA ASP A 12 5.67 -9.97 18.65
C ASP A 12 4.74 -9.65 17.49
N GLY A 13 3.64 -10.39 17.31
CA GLY A 13 2.67 -10.15 16.26
C GLY A 13 2.04 -8.75 16.34
N THR A 14 1.60 -8.34 17.53
CA THR A 14 1.03 -7.01 17.74
C THR A 14 2.06 -5.90 17.49
N THR A 15 3.30 -6.09 17.93
CA THR A 15 4.40 -5.14 17.71
C THR A 15 4.72 -4.99 16.22
N PHE A 16 4.73 -6.08 15.47
CA PHE A 16 4.93 -6.06 14.02
C PHE A 16 3.81 -5.32 13.29
N VAL A 17 2.55 -5.54 13.66
CA VAL A 17 1.42 -4.82 13.07
C VAL A 17 1.54 -3.31 13.31
N TYR A 18 1.92 -2.88 14.51
CA TYR A 18 2.15 -1.45 14.80
C TYR A 18 3.31 -0.88 13.97
N ALA A 19 4.43 -1.59 13.88
CA ALA A 19 5.58 -1.17 13.09
C ALA A 19 5.25 -1.06 11.60
N LEU A 20 4.51 -2.02 11.06
CA LEU A 20 4.04 -2.03 9.69
C LEU A 20 3.05 -0.89 9.42
N SER A 21 2.07 -0.69 10.31
CA SER A 21 1.09 0.40 10.21
C SER A 21 1.77 1.77 10.17
N TYR A 22 2.71 2.00 11.07
CA TYR A 22 3.46 3.25 11.12
C TYR A 22 4.29 3.46 9.85
N SER A 23 4.94 2.39 9.36
CA SER A 23 5.74 2.45 8.14
C SER A 23 4.88 2.70 6.89
N LEU A 24 3.69 2.09 6.81
CA LEU A 24 2.72 2.35 5.75
C LEU A 24 2.23 3.80 5.78
N LEU A 25 1.90 4.33 6.95
CA LEU A 25 1.50 5.74 7.10
C LEU A 25 2.57 6.70 6.60
N LEU A 26 3.83 6.49 6.99
CA LEU A 26 4.94 7.31 6.52
C LEU A 26 5.17 7.18 5.00
N ALA A 27 4.87 6.02 4.44
CA ALA A 27 5.06 5.77 3.02
C ALA A 27 3.94 6.35 2.14
N LEU A 28 2.75 6.63 2.69
CA LEU A 28 1.59 7.07 1.89
C LEU A 28 1.87 8.34 1.09
N ALA A 29 2.36 9.40 1.72
CA ALA A 29 2.62 10.66 1.02
C ALA A 29 3.73 10.52 -0.05
N PRO A 30 4.91 9.94 0.24
CA PRO A 30 5.92 9.70 -0.79
C PRO A 30 5.45 8.75 -1.90
N LEU A 31 4.67 7.72 -1.56
CA LEU A 31 4.15 6.77 -2.53
C LEU A 31 3.18 7.44 -3.51
N THR A 32 2.20 8.21 -3.00
CA THR A 32 1.26 8.93 -3.85
C THR A 32 1.96 9.92 -4.76
N ALA A 33 2.94 10.64 -4.24
CA ALA A 33 3.74 11.57 -5.02
C ALA A 33 4.53 10.88 -6.15
N LEU A 34 5.15 9.72 -5.87
CA LEU A 34 5.84 8.91 -6.88
C LEU A 34 4.88 8.39 -7.95
N LEU A 35 3.70 7.92 -7.55
CA LEU A 35 2.67 7.46 -8.48
C LEU A 35 2.20 8.60 -9.40
N VAL A 36 1.94 9.80 -8.86
CA VAL A 36 1.57 10.97 -9.65
C VAL A 36 2.67 11.32 -10.65
N VAL A 37 3.94 11.36 -10.24
CA VAL A 37 5.08 11.64 -11.14
C VAL A 37 5.19 10.58 -12.23
N PHE A 38 5.06 9.30 -11.89
CA PHE A 38 5.18 8.19 -12.83
C PHE A 38 4.06 8.19 -13.88
N PHE A 39 2.83 8.45 -13.47
CA PHE A 39 1.65 8.45 -14.35
C PHE A 39 1.32 9.81 -14.96
N ARG A 40 2.12 10.86 -14.71
CA ARG A 40 1.89 12.21 -15.26
C ARG A 40 1.70 12.22 -16.77
N SER A 41 2.39 11.34 -17.49
CA SER A 41 2.33 11.25 -18.96
C SER A 41 1.11 10.47 -19.46
N SER A 42 0.32 9.83 -18.58
CA SER A 42 -0.85 9.04 -18.94
C SER A 42 -2.09 9.57 -18.21
N PRO A 43 -2.90 10.45 -18.81
CA PRO A 43 -4.07 11.03 -18.14
C PRO A 43 -5.05 9.98 -17.61
N ALA A 44 -5.27 8.90 -18.36
CA ALA A 44 -6.16 7.81 -17.92
C ALA A 44 -5.56 7.02 -16.75
N GLY A 45 -4.25 6.78 -16.74
CA GLY A 45 -3.55 6.13 -15.63
C GLY A 45 -3.56 6.98 -14.38
N LEU A 46 -3.35 8.29 -14.53
CA LEU A 46 -3.41 9.23 -13.43
C LEU A 46 -4.81 9.28 -12.81
N ALA A 47 -5.88 9.39 -13.62
CA ALA A 47 -7.25 9.36 -13.13
C ALA A 47 -7.54 8.09 -12.32
N SER A 48 -7.17 6.93 -12.85
CA SER A 48 -7.37 5.64 -12.13
C SER A 48 -6.63 5.57 -10.80
N ILE A 49 -5.44 6.16 -10.71
CA ILE A 49 -4.66 6.19 -9.46
C ILE A 49 -5.25 7.17 -8.47
N LEU A 50 -5.71 8.33 -8.94
CA LEU A 50 -6.36 9.32 -8.08
C LEU A 50 -7.67 8.77 -7.53
N ASP A 51 -8.51 8.17 -8.37
CA ASP A 51 -9.75 7.51 -7.95
C ASP A 51 -9.49 6.40 -6.92
N PHE A 52 -8.41 5.62 -7.13
CA PHE A 52 -7.99 4.62 -6.15
C PHE A 52 -7.48 5.27 -4.86
N ALA A 53 -6.63 6.27 -4.94
CA ALA A 53 -6.10 6.96 -3.77
C ALA A 53 -7.19 7.66 -2.95
N GLU A 54 -8.17 8.28 -3.59
CA GLU A 54 -9.31 8.94 -2.94
C GLU A 54 -10.18 7.97 -2.11
N GLN A 55 -10.20 6.69 -2.46
CA GLN A 55 -10.89 5.68 -1.65
C GLN A 55 -10.23 5.46 -0.28
N TYR A 56 -8.92 5.71 -0.18
CA TYR A 56 -8.12 5.39 1.01
C TYR A 56 -7.59 6.64 1.72
N ILE A 57 -7.35 7.73 0.98
CA ILE A 57 -6.75 8.96 1.47
C ILE A 57 -7.75 10.11 1.28
N PRO A 58 -8.05 10.90 2.31
CA PRO A 58 -8.91 12.07 2.19
C PRO A 58 -8.38 13.06 1.14
N GLN A 59 -9.30 13.66 0.36
CA GLN A 59 -8.96 14.63 -0.70
C GLN A 59 -8.15 15.82 -0.19
N ASP A 60 -8.44 16.28 1.03
CA ASP A 60 -7.72 17.38 1.66
C ASP A 60 -6.20 17.12 1.82
N LEU A 61 -5.82 15.84 1.93
CA LEU A 61 -4.42 15.43 2.01
C LEU A 61 -3.80 15.18 0.64
N LEU A 62 -4.61 14.86 -0.36
CA LEU A 62 -4.14 14.58 -1.74
C LEU A 62 -4.02 15.85 -2.57
N SER A 63 -4.95 16.80 -2.43
CA SER A 63 -5.03 18.00 -3.27
C SER A 63 -3.74 18.82 -3.32
N PRO A 64 -3.01 19.09 -2.22
CA PRO A 64 -1.77 19.85 -2.29
C PRO A 64 -0.67 19.15 -3.12
N PHE A 65 -0.65 17.81 -3.10
CA PHE A 65 0.30 17.04 -3.90
C PHE A 65 -0.08 17.04 -5.38
N ILE A 66 -1.37 16.89 -5.67
CA ILE A 66 -1.90 16.96 -7.04
C ILE A 66 -1.59 18.31 -7.65
N ASP A 67 -1.90 19.41 -6.97
CA ASP A 67 -1.67 20.77 -7.43
C ASP A 67 -0.18 21.06 -7.66
N PHE A 68 0.69 20.56 -6.78
CA PHE A 68 2.13 20.72 -6.91
C PHE A 68 2.70 19.98 -8.14
N PHE A 69 2.26 18.73 -8.39
CA PHE A 69 2.82 17.92 -9.46
C PHE A 69 2.13 18.10 -10.82
N LEU A 70 0.86 18.49 -10.84
CA LEU A 70 0.10 18.74 -12.06
C LEU A 70 0.06 20.22 -12.45
N GLY A 71 0.46 21.11 -11.53
CA GLY A 71 0.59 22.53 -11.80
C GLY A 71 1.52 22.82 -12.99
N ASN A 72 1.20 23.85 -13.78
CA ASN A 72 1.94 24.23 -14.97
C ASN A 72 3.33 24.84 -14.70
N SER A 73 3.83 24.79 -13.48
CA SER A 73 5.15 25.31 -13.12
C SER A 73 6.24 24.39 -13.67
N PRO A 74 7.29 24.92 -14.32
CA PRO A 74 8.43 24.11 -14.74
C PRO A 74 9.11 23.56 -13.50
N VAL A 75 9.01 22.24 -13.29
CA VAL A 75 9.68 21.57 -12.17
C VAL A 75 11.16 21.48 -12.51
N GLU A 76 12.00 22.13 -11.71
CA GLU A 76 13.46 22.04 -11.86
C GLU A 76 13.91 20.57 -11.65
N LEU A 77 14.83 20.11 -12.50
CA LEU A 77 15.28 18.69 -12.51
C LEU A 77 15.97 18.29 -11.21
N ILE A 78 16.77 19.17 -10.61
CA ILE A 78 17.56 18.84 -9.39
C ILE A 78 16.66 18.60 -8.19
N PRO A 79 15.72 19.52 -7.83
CA PRO A 79 14.74 19.28 -6.77
C PRO A 79 13.88 18.04 -7.03
N LEU A 80 13.49 17.78 -8.28
CA LEU A 80 12.70 16.61 -8.64
C LEU A 80 13.45 15.30 -8.37
N ILE A 81 14.72 15.20 -8.81
CA ILE A 81 15.55 14.01 -8.56
C ILE A 81 15.74 13.80 -7.05
N PHE A 82 16.08 14.86 -6.31
CA PHE A 82 16.21 14.78 -4.85
C PHE A 82 14.92 14.29 -4.19
N PHE A 83 13.78 14.86 -4.60
CA PHE A 83 12.46 14.45 -4.12
C PHE A 83 12.18 12.96 -4.40
N ILE A 84 12.45 12.49 -5.63
CA ILE A 84 12.25 11.07 -6.01
C ILE A 84 13.12 10.16 -5.14
N VAL A 85 14.40 10.48 -4.96
CA VAL A 85 15.32 9.67 -4.16
C VAL A 85 14.88 9.59 -2.69
N VAL A 86 14.51 10.73 -2.09
CA VAL A 86 14.02 10.78 -0.71
C VAL A 86 12.70 10.01 -0.58
N SER A 87 11.78 10.20 -1.53
CA SER A 87 10.48 9.51 -1.55
C SER A 87 10.64 7.99 -1.68
N LEU A 88 11.53 7.51 -2.56
CA LEU A 88 11.87 6.10 -2.68
C LEU A 88 12.44 5.55 -1.37
N TRP A 89 13.34 6.28 -0.75
CA TRP A 89 13.94 5.88 0.53
C TRP A 89 12.90 5.77 1.64
N VAL A 90 11.99 6.74 1.76
CA VAL A 90 10.95 6.75 2.79
C VAL A 90 9.88 5.70 2.49
N ALA A 91 9.39 5.62 1.25
CA ALA A 91 8.33 4.69 0.86
C ALA A 91 8.77 3.22 0.99
N SER A 92 10.03 2.90 0.64
CA SER A 92 10.57 1.54 0.80
C SER A 92 10.65 1.08 2.26
N ARG A 93 10.43 1.97 3.23
CA ARG A 93 10.41 1.62 4.66
C ARG A 93 9.27 0.67 5.03
N ALA A 94 8.13 0.77 4.34
CA ALA A 94 7.03 -0.17 4.52
C ALA A 94 7.44 -1.58 4.11
N ILE A 95 8.10 -1.72 2.95
CA ILE A 95 8.64 -3.00 2.48
C ILE A 95 9.71 -3.54 3.44
N TYR A 96 10.61 -2.67 3.92
CA TYR A 96 11.62 -3.05 4.91
C TYR A 96 10.99 -3.62 6.18
N SER A 97 9.94 -2.99 6.70
CA SER A 97 9.22 -3.50 7.89
C SER A 97 8.61 -4.87 7.62
N PHE A 98 8.04 -5.09 6.45
CA PHE A 98 7.50 -6.38 6.06
C PHE A 98 8.59 -7.45 5.92
N LEU A 99 9.72 -7.11 5.29
CA LEU A 99 10.88 -8.02 5.17
C LEU A 99 11.44 -8.42 6.54
N MET A 100 11.45 -7.51 7.51
CA MET A 100 11.84 -7.85 8.89
C MET A 100 10.89 -8.89 9.51
N ILE A 101 9.58 -8.73 9.29
CA ILE A 101 8.58 -9.70 9.76
C ILE A 101 8.80 -11.05 9.07
N SER A 102 8.96 -11.05 7.75
CA SER A 102 9.20 -12.27 6.96
C SER A 102 10.50 -12.98 7.39
N ALA A 103 11.59 -12.24 7.60
CA ALA A 103 12.85 -12.82 8.08
C ALA A 103 12.69 -13.46 9.47
N HIS A 104 11.94 -12.81 10.36
CA HIS A 104 11.65 -13.36 11.69
C HIS A 104 10.83 -14.64 11.62
N LEU A 105 9.81 -14.69 10.78
CA LEU A 105 8.95 -15.86 10.61
C LEU A 105 9.66 -17.03 9.90
N ASP A 106 10.54 -16.70 8.95
CA ASP A 106 11.34 -17.69 8.22
C ASP A 106 12.62 -18.12 8.99
N GLU A 107 12.86 -17.57 10.19
CA GLU A 107 14.05 -17.79 11.02
C GLU A 107 15.36 -17.52 10.26
N VAL A 108 15.38 -16.49 9.43
CA VAL A 108 16.53 -16.10 8.61
C VAL A 108 17.21 -14.88 9.21
N GLU A 109 18.46 -15.05 9.64
CA GLU A 109 19.29 -13.94 10.15
C GLU A 109 20.03 -13.26 8.99
N LEU A 110 19.61 -12.04 8.64
CA LEU A 110 20.24 -11.23 7.61
C LEU A 110 20.71 -9.88 8.18
N PRO A 111 21.84 -9.35 7.70
CA PRO A 111 22.31 -8.04 8.14
C PRO A 111 21.32 -6.93 7.71
N LEU A 112 21.09 -5.98 8.60
CA LEU A 112 20.09 -4.90 8.40
C LEU A 112 20.33 -4.08 7.13
N TRP A 113 21.60 -3.85 6.77
CA TRP A 113 21.95 -3.11 5.55
C TRP A 113 21.56 -3.87 4.26
N PHE A 114 21.69 -5.21 4.29
CA PHE A 114 21.26 -6.07 3.17
C PHE A 114 19.74 -6.03 3.01
N MET A 115 19.00 -6.21 4.11
CA MET A 115 17.53 -6.10 4.10
C MET A 115 17.07 -4.72 3.60
N ARG A 116 17.81 -3.65 3.93
CA ARG A 116 17.51 -2.31 3.44
C ARG A 116 17.73 -2.19 1.93
N GLY A 117 18.80 -2.76 1.40
CA GLY A 117 19.07 -2.83 -0.04
C GLY A 117 17.99 -3.62 -0.78
N VAL A 118 17.62 -4.79 -0.27
CA VAL A 118 16.54 -5.61 -0.82
C VAL A 118 15.22 -4.84 -0.80
N SER A 119 14.87 -4.16 0.30
CA SER A 119 13.62 -3.39 0.39
C SER A 119 13.50 -2.29 -0.66
N LEU A 120 14.59 -1.66 -1.05
CA LEU A 120 14.60 -0.65 -2.12
C LEU A 120 14.35 -1.30 -3.49
N ILE A 121 15.00 -2.43 -3.75
CA ILE A 121 14.83 -3.17 -5.02
C ILE A 121 13.40 -3.68 -5.12
N ASP A 122 12.89 -4.34 -4.08
CA ASP A 122 11.54 -4.90 -4.04
C ASP A 122 10.48 -3.80 -4.17
N PHE A 123 10.71 -2.64 -3.56
CA PHE A 123 9.82 -1.50 -3.72
C PHE A 123 9.75 -1.03 -5.19
N VAL A 124 10.89 -0.91 -5.87
CA VAL A 124 10.93 -0.53 -7.29
C VAL A 124 10.27 -1.59 -8.17
N VAL A 125 10.50 -2.88 -7.89
CA VAL A 125 9.86 -3.98 -8.61
C VAL A 125 8.35 -3.99 -8.40
N LEU A 126 7.87 -3.76 -7.16
CA LEU A 126 6.44 -3.66 -6.86
C LEU A 126 5.81 -2.44 -7.55
N LEU A 127 6.49 -1.29 -7.53
CA LEU A 127 6.02 -0.09 -8.23
C LEU A 127 5.93 -0.33 -9.74
N ALA A 128 6.94 -0.97 -10.33
CA ALA A 128 6.95 -1.32 -11.74
C ALA A 128 5.86 -2.35 -12.10
N SER A 129 5.62 -3.35 -11.23
CA SER A 129 4.56 -4.35 -11.41
C SER A 129 3.17 -3.71 -11.37
N LEU A 130 2.96 -2.77 -10.45
CA LEU A 130 1.72 -2.00 -10.34
C LEU A 130 1.51 -1.13 -11.57
N GLY A 131 2.57 -0.45 -12.06
CA GLY A 131 2.53 0.32 -13.29
C GLY A 131 2.19 -0.53 -14.52
N LEU A 132 2.82 -1.70 -14.64
CA LEU A 132 2.52 -2.65 -15.72
C LEU A 132 1.07 -3.13 -15.65
N MET A 133 0.56 -3.42 -14.45
CA MET A 133 -0.79 -3.88 -14.22
C MET A 133 -1.82 -2.81 -14.60
N VAL A 134 -1.61 -1.55 -14.21
CA VAL A 134 -2.45 -0.42 -14.64
C VAL A 134 -2.40 -0.25 -16.16
N PHE A 135 -1.22 -0.34 -16.77
CA PHE A 135 -1.06 -0.26 -18.22
C PHE A 135 -1.84 -1.37 -18.95
N VAL A 136 -1.75 -2.61 -18.49
CA VAL A 136 -2.50 -3.75 -19.06
C VAL A 136 -4.00 -3.54 -18.93
N LEU A 137 -4.47 -3.08 -17.76
CA LEU A 137 -5.90 -2.81 -17.54
C LEU A 137 -6.46 -1.72 -18.46
N GLN A 138 -5.66 -0.73 -18.81
CA GLN A 138 -6.06 0.31 -19.77
C GLN A 138 -6.24 -0.22 -21.20
N GLN A 139 -5.52 -1.27 -21.57
CA GLN A 139 -5.66 -1.90 -22.90
C GLN A 139 -6.91 -2.78 -23.03
N PHE A 140 -7.44 -3.26 -21.92
CA PHE A 140 -8.57 -4.15 -21.89
C PHE A 140 -9.74 -3.48 -21.13
N PRO A 141 -10.92 -3.26 -21.75
CA PRO A 141 -12.06 -2.59 -21.12
C PRO A 141 -12.80 -3.50 -20.11
N PHE A 142 -12.07 -4.17 -19.25
CA PHE A 142 -12.62 -5.00 -18.19
C PHE A 142 -12.96 -4.14 -16.96
N THR A 143 -14.13 -3.51 -16.95
CA THR A 143 -14.59 -2.61 -15.88
C THR A 143 -15.41 -3.31 -14.78
N GLY A 144 -15.44 -4.64 -14.76
CA GLY A 144 -16.25 -5.39 -13.80
C GLY A 144 -15.57 -5.58 -12.43
N LEU A 145 -16.41 -5.76 -11.39
CA LEU A 145 -15.98 -6.09 -10.01
C LEU A 145 -15.04 -7.30 -9.98
N LEU A 146 -15.30 -8.32 -10.79
CA LEU A 146 -14.47 -9.52 -10.91
C LEU A 146 -13.04 -9.20 -11.37
N THR A 147 -12.89 -8.22 -12.27
CA THR A 147 -11.57 -7.80 -12.75
C THR A 147 -10.79 -7.10 -11.64
N GLN A 148 -11.43 -6.23 -10.86
CA GLN A 148 -10.80 -5.56 -9.74
C GLN A 148 -10.30 -6.57 -8.70
N ILE A 149 -11.13 -7.56 -8.35
CA ILE A 149 -10.76 -8.64 -7.42
C ILE A 149 -9.60 -9.47 -7.98
N ALA A 150 -9.65 -9.85 -9.26
CA ALA A 150 -8.58 -10.62 -9.90
C ALA A 150 -7.24 -9.86 -9.90
N VAL A 151 -7.30 -8.57 -10.18
CA VAL A 151 -6.14 -7.67 -10.17
C VAL A 151 -5.53 -7.57 -8.77
N LEU A 152 -6.35 -7.34 -7.75
CA LEU A 152 -5.89 -7.33 -6.36
C LEU A 152 -5.28 -8.67 -5.96
N PHE A 153 -5.91 -9.79 -6.33
CA PHE A 153 -5.40 -11.13 -6.04
C PHE A 153 -4.02 -11.37 -6.66
N VAL A 154 -3.85 -11.02 -7.94
CA VAL A 154 -2.54 -11.14 -8.61
C VAL A 154 -1.51 -10.23 -7.97
N GLY A 155 -1.89 -9.00 -7.62
CA GLY A 155 -1.04 -8.05 -6.92
C GLY A 155 -0.55 -8.60 -5.57
N PHE A 156 -1.43 -9.17 -4.74
CA PHE A 156 -1.05 -9.78 -3.48
C PHE A 156 -0.23 -11.06 -3.65
N CYS A 157 -0.48 -11.87 -4.70
CA CYS A 157 0.37 -13.01 -5.02
C CYS A 157 1.81 -12.59 -5.33
N ILE A 158 1.99 -11.53 -6.13
CA ILE A 158 3.31 -10.97 -6.43
C ILE A 158 3.93 -10.40 -5.16
N PHE A 159 3.18 -9.63 -4.38
CA PHE A 159 3.61 -9.03 -3.13
C PHE A 159 4.16 -10.06 -2.14
N TYR A 160 3.37 -11.07 -1.77
CA TYR A 160 3.79 -12.08 -0.81
C TYR A 160 4.95 -12.94 -1.32
N ARG A 161 4.96 -13.25 -2.62
CA ARG A 161 6.06 -14.02 -3.20
C ARG A 161 7.38 -13.25 -3.22
N LEU A 162 7.33 -11.96 -3.53
CA LEU A 162 8.51 -11.11 -3.61
C LEU A 162 9.13 -10.87 -2.22
N LEU A 163 8.26 -10.68 -1.22
CA LEU A 163 8.68 -10.34 0.14
C LEU A 163 9.01 -11.55 1.02
N SER A 164 8.90 -12.77 0.51
CA SER A 164 9.29 -13.97 1.23
C SER A 164 10.74 -14.36 0.90
N PHE A 165 11.57 -14.57 1.94
CA PHE A 165 12.94 -15.06 1.79
C PHE A 165 12.99 -16.54 1.41
N ARG A 166 11.91 -17.27 1.65
CA ARG A 166 11.78 -18.68 1.27
C ARG A 166 11.13 -18.77 -0.10
N ASN A 167 11.71 -19.55 -1.02
CA ASN A 167 11.15 -19.76 -2.36
C ASN A 167 9.87 -20.61 -2.30
N TYR A 168 8.77 -19.99 -1.83
CA TYR A 168 7.47 -20.63 -1.83
C TYR A 168 6.93 -20.80 -3.25
N GLN A 169 6.32 -21.95 -3.51
CA GLN A 169 5.59 -22.17 -4.76
C GLN A 169 4.35 -21.25 -4.81
N TRP A 170 3.93 -20.83 -5.99
CA TRP A 170 2.74 -20.00 -6.19
C TRP A 170 1.48 -20.56 -5.50
N ARG A 171 1.37 -21.91 -5.44
CA ARG A 171 0.26 -22.60 -4.78
C ARG A 171 0.25 -22.41 -3.26
N ALA A 172 1.38 -22.19 -2.65
CA ALA A 172 1.48 -21.94 -1.22
C ALA A 172 1.11 -20.49 -0.85
N VAL A 173 1.39 -19.55 -1.74
CA VAL A 173 1.07 -18.11 -1.57
C VAL A 173 -0.40 -17.80 -1.88
N ALA A 174 -1.02 -18.56 -2.79
CA ALA A 174 -2.38 -18.30 -3.27
C ALA A 174 -3.44 -18.22 -2.15
N PRO A 175 -3.51 -19.10 -1.14
CA PRO A 175 -4.55 -19.00 -0.12
C PRO A 175 -4.44 -17.75 0.75
N GLY A 176 -3.22 -17.32 1.12
CA GLY A 176 -2.99 -16.08 1.83
C GLY A 176 -3.38 -14.86 1.00
N SER A 177 -3.00 -14.84 -0.28
CA SER A 177 -3.37 -13.76 -1.20
C SER A 177 -4.87 -13.67 -1.41
N LEU A 178 -5.57 -14.81 -1.49
CA LEU A 178 -7.02 -14.85 -1.63
C LEU A 178 -7.70 -14.31 -0.37
N PHE A 179 -7.26 -14.75 0.80
CA PHE A 179 -7.76 -14.25 2.08
C PHE A 179 -7.58 -12.72 2.19
N THR A 180 -6.40 -12.22 1.89
CA THR A 180 -6.10 -10.78 1.93
C THR A 180 -6.95 -10.00 0.93
N THR A 181 -7.14 -10.52 -0.29
CA THR A 181 -7.98 -9.90 -1.32
C THR A 181 -9.43 -9.81 -0.87
N ASP A 182 -9.99 -10.88 -0.32
CA ASP A 182 -11.37 -10.91 0.17
C ASP A 182 -11.55 -9.93 1.35
N CYS A 183 -10.63 -9.97 2.32
CA CYS A 183 -10.67 -9.05 3.47
C CYS A 183 -10.54 -7.59 3.03
N MET A 184 -9.65 -7.27 2.08
CA MET A 184 -9.50 -5.91 1.56
C MET A 184 -10.73 -5.43 0.80
N SER A 185 -11.36 -6.29 0.00
CA SER A 185 -12.60 -5.97 -0.72
C SER A 185 -13.75 -5.71 0.24
N LEU A 186 -13.89 -6.55 1.28
CA LEU A 186 -14.88 -6.36 2.34
C LEU A 186 -14.60 -5.09 3.15
N LEU A 187 -13.34 -4.83 3.47
CA LEU A 187 -12.94 -3.64 4.21
C LEU A 187 -13.31 -2.35 3.47
N GLY A 188 -13.06 -2.29 2.16
CA GLY A 188 -13.46 -1.15 1.33
C GLY A 188 -14.96 -0.90 1.40
N THR A 189 -15.78 -1.95 1.23
CA THR A 189 -17.23 -1.87 1.33
C THR A 189 -17.70 -1.46 2.73
N PHE A 190 -17.10 -2.04 3.78
CA PHE A 190 -17.43 -1.73 5.17
C PHE A 190 -17.10 -0.28 5.52
N PHE A 191 -15.93 0.22 5.13
CA PHE A 191 -15.56 1.62 5.38
C PHE A 191 -16.45 2.60 4.64
N PHE A 192 -16.81 2.31 3.40
CA PHE A 192 -17.76 3.12 2.65
C PHE A 192 -19.11 3.21 3.37
N PHE A 193 -19.61 2.07 3.86
CA PHE A 193 -20.85 2.02 4.65
C PHE A 193 -20.74 2.83 5.94
N VAL A 194 -19.65 2.64 6.71
CA VAL A 194 -19.43 3.34 8.00
C VAL A 194 -19.32 4.85 7.80
N ILE A 195 -18.55 5.31 6.82
CA ILE A 195 -18.40 6.74 6.54
C ILE A 195 -19.73 7.36 6.17
N ASN A 196 -20.52 6.71 5.32
CA ASN A 196 -21.81 7.25 4.88
C ASN A 196 -22.87 7.27 5.99
N HIS A 197 -22.82 6.34 6.96
CA HIS A 197 -23.80 6.25 8.03
C HIS A 197 -23.38 7.00 9.31
N PHE A 198 -22.09 7.13 9.55
CA PHE A 198 -21.55 7.73 10.78
C PHE A 198 -20.92 9.12 10.55
N THR A 199 -21.39 9.85 9.55
CA THR A 199 -20.92 11.21 9.17
C THR A 199 -20.93 12.25 10.30
N ARG A 200 -21.40 11.91 11.49
CA ARG A 200 -21.29 12.81 12.67
C ARG A 200 -19.88 12.95 13.21
N TYR A 201 -18.91 12.13 12.74
CA TYR A 201 -17.51 12.25 13.14
C TYR A 201 -16.91 13.63 12.77
N GLU A 202 -17.29 14.19 11.62
CA GLU A 202 -16.83 15.52 11.20
C GLU A 202 -17.29 16.63 12.17
N SER A 203 -18.47 16.49 12.76
CA SER A 203 -18.99 17.50 13.71
C SER A 203 -18.30 17.44 15.07
N ILE A 204 -17.71 16.29 15.45
CA ILE A 204 -17.06 16.07 16.76
C ILE A 204 -15.56 16.35 16.68
N TYR A 205 -14.90 15.84 15.66
CA TYR A 205 -13.43 15.89 15.52
C TYR A 205 -12.94 16.91 14.50
N GLY A 206 -13.85 17.55 13.71
CA GLY A 206 -13.49 18.49 12.68
C GLY A 206 -12.44 17.94 11.71
N PRO A 207 -11.41 18.72 11.34
CA PRO A 207 -10.35 18.29 10.42
C PRO A 207 -9.53 17.08 10.90
N LEU A 208 -9.54 16.77 12.21
CA LEU A 208 -8.84 15.61 12.76
C LEU A 208 -9.56 14.29 12.47
N SER A 209 -10.84 14.32 12.11
CA SER A 209 -11.63 13.12 11.81
C SER A 209 -11.03 12.30 10.65
N SER A 210 -10.59 12.97 9.61
CA SER A 210 -9.96 12.34 8.45
C SER A 210 -8.64 11.63 8.80
N MET A 211 -7.83 12.22 9.68
CA MET A 211 -6.59 11.61 10.15
C MET A 211 -6.85 10.37 11.02
N VAL A 212 -7.82 10.43 11.92
CA VAL A 212 -8.18 9.28 12.77
C VAL A 212 -8.70 8.13 11.92
N ILE A 213 -9.56 8.42 10.95
CA ILE A 213 -10.08 7.42 10.01
C ILE A 213 -8.94 6.81 9.19
N LEU A 214 -7.99 7.62 8.70
CA LEU A 214 -6.82 7.15 7.98
C LEU A 214 -5.96 6.21 8.84
N PHE A 215 -5.67 6.58 10.09
CA PHE A 215 -4.88 5.75 11.00
C PHE A 215 -5.55 4.41 11.27
N LEU A 216 -6.87 4.42 11.50
CA LEU A 216 -7.64 3.19 11.71
C LEU A 216 -7.62 2.29 10.46
N ARG A 217 -7.81 2.87 9.27
CA ARG A 217 -7.72 2.13 8.01
C ARG A 217 -6.37 1.47 7.83
N VAL A 218 -5.28 2.24 7.98
CA VAL A 218 -3.93 1.71 7.78
C VAL A 218 -3.60 0.63 8.81
N TYR A 219 -4.05 0.77 10.06
CA TYR A 219 -3.90 -0.26 11.07
C TYR A 219 -4.61 -1.57 10.70
N ILE A 220 -5.85 -1.49 10.22
CA ILE A 220 -6.61 -2.68 9.81
C ILE A 220 -5.97 -3.30 8.55
N ILE A 221 -5.55 -2.50 7.58
CA ILE A 221 -4.82 -2.98 6.39
C ILE A 221 -3.55 -3.73 6.80
N ALA A 222 -2.74 -3.16 7.68
CA ALA A 222 -1.53 -3.81 8.19
C ALA A 222 -1.83 -5.12 8.91
N SER A 223 -2.93 -5.17 9.69
CA SER A 223 -3.39 -6.38 10.38
C SER A 223 -3.78 -7.47 9.39
N ILE A 224 -4.50 -7.13 8.32
CA ILE A 224 -4.92 -8.08 7.28
C ILE A 224 -3.71 -8.61 6.50
N ILE A 225 -2.75 -7.74 6.16
CA ILE A 225 -1.54 -8.14 5.43
C ILE A 225 -0.66 -9.06 6.27
N TYR A 226 -0.63 -8.86 7.59
CA TYR A 226 0.16 -9.68 8.51
C TYR A 226 -0.47 -11.06 8.74
N LEU A 227 -1.80 -11.18 8.77
CA LEU A 227 -2.56 -12.43 8.95
C LEU A 227 -2.42 -13.38 7.77
#